data_801c124aa9a5870a697914097fb915b2
#
_entry.id   801c124aa9a5870a697914097fb915b2
#
_cell.length_a   1.000
_cell.length_b   1.000
_cell.length_c   1.000
_cell.angle_alpha   90.00
_cell.angle_beta   90.00
_cell.angle_gamma   90.00
#
_symmetry.space_group_name_H-M   'P 1'
#
loop_
_entity.id
_entity.type
_entity.pdbx_description
1 polymer ?
#
loop_
_entity_poly.entity_id
_entity_poly.type
_entity_poly.pdbx_seq_one_letter_code
_entity_poly.pdbx_strand_id
1 'polypeptide(L)'
;GQNNHDWKRRSPVMMDTLQATGRFHIERAIVTKEEIANFKPDFGKYDVVLSNYNGEPWLEETQRSFVKYMKEGGNLVVVHAADNSFPNWQEYNEMIGLGGWKGRNEKDGPYVYWKEGKIVRDESKGRGGSHGRPLEYKVVVREKKHPITRGLPTEFLMVKEELYDRL
;
A
#
# COMPACT_ATOMS: atom_id res chain seq x y z
N GLY A 1 -10.33 10.55 -0.53
CA GLY A 1 -9.88 9.85 -1.71
C GLY A 1 -10.97 9.75 -2.76
N GLN A 2 -10.59 9.50 -3.97
CA GLN A 2 -11.49 9.44 -5.15
C GLN A 2 -11.46 8.06 -5.80
N ASN A 3 -11.16 7.02 -5.05
CA ASN A 3 -11.04 5.71 -5.64
C ASN A 3 -12.42 5.04 -5.85
N ASN A 4 -12.43 4.00 -6.64
CA ASN A 4 -13.58 3.13 -6.91
C ASN A 4 -13.94 2.20 -5.73
N HIS A 5 -13.20 2.26 -4.63
CA HIS A 5 -13.46 1.50 -3.40
C HIS A 5 -14.24 2.34 -2.41
N ASP A 6 -15.23 1.76 -1.77
CA ASP A 6 -16.07 2.45 -0.78
C ASP A 6 -15.28 2.71 0.52
N TRP A 7 -14.37 3.68 0.46
CA TRP A 7 -13.53 4.05 1.60
C TRP A 7 -14.33 4.54 2.80
N LYS A 8 -15.52 5.12 2.56
CA LYS A 8 -16.41 5.60 3.63
C LYS A 8 -16.91 4.47 4.51
N ARG A 9 -17.12 3.28 3.94
CA ARG A 9 -17.49 2.08 4.67
C ARG A 9 -16.26 1.31 5.18
N ARG A 10 -15.21 1.22 4.40
CA ARG A 10 -14.01 0.42 4.73
C ARG A 10 -13.16 1.05 5.83
N SER A 11 -12.96 2.37 5.81
CA SER A 11 -12.11 3.02 6.81
C SER A 11 -12.61 2.85 8.26
N PRO A 12 -13.91 3.01 8.57
CA PRO A 12 -14.42 2.69 9.90
C PRO A 12 -14.15 1.24 10.31
N VAL A 13 -14.40 0.27 9.42
CA VAL A 13 -14.17 -1.15 9.73
C VAL A 13 -12.70 -1.43 10.07
N MET A 14 -11.77 -0.84 9.31
CA MET A 14 -10.33 -0.97 9.63
C MET A 14 -10.00 -0.36 10.99
N MET A 15 -10.54 0.82 11.28
CA MET A 15 -10.33 1.46 12.58
C MET A 15 -10.87 0.61 13.73
N ASP A 16 -12.10 0.16 13.63
CA ASP A 16 -12.76 -0.66 14.65
C ASP A 16 -11.98 -1.98 14.88
N THR A 17 -11.52 -2.60 13.80
CA THR A 17 -10.72 -3.83 13.87
C THR A 17 -9.40 -3.61 14.62
N LEU A 18 -8.70 -2.51 14.33
CA LEU A 18 -7.44 -2.20 15.00
C LEU A 18 -7.68 -1.79 16.46
N GLN A 19 -8.69 -0.96 16.73
CA GLN A 19 -9.05 -0.53 18.09
C GLN A 19 -9.45 -1.70 18.99
N ALA A 20 -10.18 -2.67 18.42
CA ALA A 20 -10.60 -3.88 19.16
C ALA A 20 -9.42 -4.72 19.68
N THR A 21 -8.23 -4.56 19.12
CA THR A 21 -7.03 -5.21 19.64
C THR A 21 -6.53 -4.63 20.96
N GLY A 22 -6.96 -3.42 21.32
CA GLY A 22 -6.46 -2.67 22.48
C GLY A 22 -5.00 -2.21 22.39
N ARG A 23 -4.39 -2.31 21.19
CA ARG A 23 -2.96 -2.01 20.98
C ARG A 23 -2.69 -0.66 20.34
N PHE A 24 -3.72 -0.02 19.77
CA PHE A 24 -3.56 1.19 18.98
C PHE A 24 -4.44 2.30 19.50
N HIS A 25 -3.87 3.49 19.57
CA HIS A 25 -4.61 4.75 19.61
C HIS A 25 -4.67 5.27 18.17
N ILE A 26 -5.88 5.50 17.65
CA ILE A 26 -6.07 5.80 16.22
C ILE A 26 -6.65 7.19 16.04
N GLU A 27 -5.95 8.01 15.30
CA GLU A 27 -6.47 9.25 14.75
C GLU A 27 -6.74 9.10 13.25
N ARG A 28 -7.81 9.69 12.78
CA ARG A 28 -8.20 9.60 11.38
C ARG A 28 -8.14 10.95 10.70
N ALA A 29 -7.39 11.03 9.60
CA ALA A 29 -7.44 12.15 8.67
C ALA A 29 -8.20 11.75 7.39
N ILE A 30 -9.20 12.53 7.03
CA ILE A 30 -9.91 12.39 5.75
C ILE A 30 -9.56 13.61 4.91
N VAL A 31 -9.21 13.36 3.66
CA VAL A 31 -8.84 14.42 2.72
C VAL A 31 -9.67 14.27 1.47
N THR A 32 -10.48 15.25 1.18
CA THR A 32 -11.20 15.38 -0.08
C THR A 32 -10.40 16.21 -1.07
N LYS A 33 -10.85 16.29 -2.31
CA LYS A 33 -10.20 17.10 -3.34
C LYS A 33 -10.13 18.58 -2.93
N GLU A 34 -11.18 19.07 -2.32
CA GLU A 34 -11.34 20.46 -1.89
C GLU A 34 -10.43 20.79 -0.69
N GLU A 35 -10.07 19.79 0.10
CA GLU A 35 -9.29 19.96 1.33
C GLU A 35 -7.79 19.76 1.15
N ILE A 36 -7.36 19.32 -0.04
CA ILE A 36 -5.93 19.04 -0.31
C ILE A 36 -5.01 20.21 0.03
N ALA A 37 -5.45 21.42 -0.28
CA ALA A 37 -4.66 22.63 -0.01
C ALA A 37 -4.37 22.84 1.48
N ASN A 38 -5.23 22.35 2.35
CA ASN A 38 -5.13 22.50 3.81
C ASN A 38 -4.62 21.22 4.50
N PHE A 39 -4.35 20.17 3.75
CA PHE A 39 -3.87 18.90 4.30
C PHE A 39 -2.39 18.99 4.67
N LYS A 40 -2.12 19.31 5.93
CA LYS A 40 -0.78 19.49 6.50
C LYS A 40 -0.66 18.75 7.84
N PRO A 41 -0.74 17.43 7.84
CA PRO A 41 -0.63 16.64 9.07
C PRO A 41 0.79 16.71 9.63
N ASP A 42 0.90 16.72 10.94
CA ASP A 42 2.16 16.49 11.64
C ASP A 42 2.40 14.98 11.75
N PHE A 43 3.03 14.41 10.72
CA PHE A 43 3.29 12.96 10.67
C PHE A 43 4.19 12.49 11.82
N GLY A 44 5.06 13.34 12.33
CA GLY A 44 5.99 13.01 13.42
C GLY A 44 5.33 12.66 14.75
N LYS A 45 4.02 12.92 14.90
CA LYS A 45 3.26 12.51 16.08
C LYS A 45 2.89 11.03 16.10
N TYR A 46 3.06 10.32 14.99
CA TYR A 46 2.54 8.97 14.85
C TYR A 46 3.66 7.96 14.71
N ASP A 47 3.53 6.84 15.42
CA ASP A 47 4.42 5.69 15.28
C ASP A 47 4.26 5.01 13.92
N VAL A 48 3.06 5.06 13.34
CA VAL A 48 2.76 4.47 12.04
C VAL A 48 1.66 5.25 11.30
N VAL A 49 1.86 5.45 10.01
CA VAL A 49 0.84 5.95 9.10
C VAL A 49 0.23 4.79 8.33
N LEU A 50 -1.08 4.57 8.48
CA LEU A 50 -1.81 3.62 7.65
C LEU A 50 -2.52 4.38 6.53
N SER A 51 -2.04 4.22 5.31
CA SER A 51 -2.61 4.87 4.13
C SER A 51 -3.67 3.99 3.47
N ASN A 52 -4.91 4.50 3.46
CA ASN A 52 -6.01 4.01 2.63
C ASN A 52 -6.45 5.12 1.66
N TYR A 53 -5.51 5.99 1.29
CA TYR A 53 -5.75 7.14 0.43
C TYR A 53 -5.51 6.77 -1.03
N ASN A 54 -6.45 7.13 -1.89
CA ASN A 54 -6.26 7.18 -3.33
C ASN A 54 -7.06 8.38 -3.85
N GLY A 55 -6.38 9.40 -4.32
CA GLY A 55 -7.00 10.66 -4.70
C GLY A 55 -6.01 11.60 -5.37
N GLU A 56 -6.32 12.87 -5.33
CA GLU A 56 -5.46 13.91 -5.89
C GLU A 56 -4.07 13.93 -5.22
N PRO A 57 -3.02 14.33 -5.93
CA PRO A 57 -1.70 14.50 -5.34
C PRO A 57 -1.71 15.46 -4.14
N TRP A 58 -0.99 15.11 -3.10
CA TRP A 58 -0.73 16.05 -2.01
C TRP A 58 0.14 17.20 -2.48
N LEU A 59 0.02 18.35 -1.85
CA LEU A 59 0.92 19.46 -2.10
C LEU A 59 2.36 19.06 -1.79
N GLU A 60 3.30 19.67 -2.47
CA GLU A 60 4.73 19.40 -2.33
C GLU A 60 5.22 19.55 -0.88
N GLU A 61 4.70 20.53 -0.15
CA GLU A 61 5.00 20.73 1.27
C GLU A 61 4.63 19.49 2.10
N THR A 62 3.44 18.93 1.86
CA THR A 62 2.96 17.73 2.55
C THR A 62 3.78 16.50 2.15
N GLN A 63 4.13 16.39 0.87
CA GLN A 63 5.01 15.32 0.39
C GLN A 63 6.38 15.39 1.07
N ARG A 64 7.01 16.57 1.13
CA ARG A 64 8.30 16.76 1.82
C ARG A 64 8.22 16.42 3.30
N SER A 65 7.13 16.81 3.98
CA SER A 65 6.90 16.44 5.39
C SER A 65 6.81 14.94 5.58
N PHE A 66 6.13 14.24 4.67
CA PHE A 66 6.03 12.80 4.72
C PHE A 66 7.36 12.09 4.42
N VAL A 67 8.11 12.55 3.41
CA VAL A 67 9.47 12.06 3.15
C VAL A 67 10.38 12.23 4.36
N LYS A 68 10.30 13.37 5.02
CA LYS A 68 11.06 13.61 6.26
C LYS A 68 10.69 12.58 7.33
N TYR A 69 9.40 12.41 7.61
CA TYR A 69 8.91 11.42 8.57
C TYR A 69 9.47 10.01 8.28
N MET A 70 9.42 9.57 7.02
CA MET A 70 9.94 8.26 6.63
C MET A 70 11.48 8.16 6.82
N LYS A 71 12.23 9.21 6.46
CA LYS A 71 13.69 9.25 6.65
C LYS A 71 14.10 9.24 8.12
N GLU A 72 13.25 9.75 9.00
CA GLU A 72 13.46 9.76 10.45
C GLU A 72 13.03 8.47 11.15
N GLY A 73 12.66 7.44 10.38
CA GLY A 73 12.32 6.11 10.90
C GLY A 73 10.82 5.89 11.11
N GLY A 74 9.98 6.73 10.54
CA GLY A 74 8.53 6.53 10.53
C GLY A 74 8.12 5.25 9.79
N ASN A 75 6.96 4.72 10.13
CA ASN A 75 6.46 3.48 9.56
C ASN A 75 5.23 3.73 8.68
N LEU A 76 5.14 3.00 7.58
CA LEU A 76 4.04 3.10 6.61
C LEU A 76 3.40 1.73 6.38
N VAL A 77 2.07 1.69 6.46
CA VAL A 77 1.26 0.56 5.99
C VAL A 77 0.36 1.06 4.87
N VAL A 78 0.40 0.40 3.73
CA VAL A 78 -0.39 0.75 2.54
C VAL A 78 -1.48 -0.29 2.35
N VAL A 79 -2.73 0.17 2.26
CA VAL A 79 -3.88 -0.71 2.07
C VAL A 79 -4.39 -0.58 0.65
N HIS A 80 -4.29 -1.69 -0.08
CA HIS A 80 -4.77 -1.91 -1.45
C HIS A 80 -4.63 -0.68 -2.36
N ALA A 81 -5.74 0.01 -2.66
CA ALA A 81 -5.74 1.07 -3.67
C ALA A 81 -4.89 2.30 -3.33
N ALA A 82 -4.31 2.38 -2.14
CA ALA A 82 -3.33 3.42 -1.83
C ALA A 82 -1.99 3.20 -2.55
N ASP A 83 -1.72 2.01 -3.06
CA ASP A 83 -0.59 1.75 -3.97
C ASP A 83 -0.75 2.45 -5.34
N ASN A 84 -1.98 2.74 -5.74
CA ASN A 84 -2.30 3.50 -6.95
C ASN A 84 -2.11 5.02 -6.79
N SER A 85 -1.87 5.50 -5.58
CA SER A 85 -1.70 6.92 -5.31
C SER A 85 -0.36 7.41 -5.84
N PHE A 86 -0.37 8.65 -6.26
CA PHE A 86 0.84 9.41 -6.55
C PHE A 86 1.79 8.74 -7.58
N PRO A 87 1.31 8.34 -8.76
CA PRO A 87 2.13 7.62 -9.74
C PRO A 87 3.38 8.39 -10.18
N ASN A 88 3.39 9.72 -10.04
CA ASN A 88 4.51 10.59 -10.39
C ASN A 88 5.36 11.02 -9.19
N TRP A 89 5.10 10.51 -8.00
CA TRP A 89 5.89 10.81 -6.81
C TRP A 89 6.85 9.66 -6.54
N GLN A 90 8.09 9.82 -7.02
CA GLN A 90 9.11 8.77 -7.01
C GLN A 90 9.39 8.24 -5.60
N GLU A 91 9.61 9.12 -4.63
CA GLU A 91 9.90 8.68 -3.26
C GLU A 91 8.76 7.86 -2.65
N TYR A 92 7.49 8.19 -2.95
CA TYR A 92 6.38 7.37 -2.50
C TYR A 92 6.40 5.98 -3.13
N ASN A 93 6.67 5.91 -4.43
CA ASN A 93 6.76 4.64 -5.16
C ASN A 93 7.92 3.76 -4.63
N GLU A 94 9.03 4.37 -4.24
CA GLU A 94 10.14 3.68 -3.58
C GLU A 94 9.76 3.19 -2.18
N MET A 95 9.09 4.02 -1.36
CA MET A 95 8.63 3.64 -0.01
C MET A 95 7.71 2.42 -0.02
N ILE A 96 6.79 2.34 -0.97
CA ILE A 96 5.84 1.22 -1.07
C ILE A 96 6.41 0.02 -1.83
N GLY A 97 7.54 0.18 -2.51
CA GLY A 97 8.20 -0.87 -3.30
C GLY A 97 7.45 -1.32 -4.55
N LEU A 98 6.33 -0.70 -4.86
CA LEU A 98 5.45 -1.04 -5.96
C LEU A 98 4.73 0.22 -6.45
N GLY A 99 5.44 1.09 -7.13
CA GLY A 99 4.92 2.34 -7.61
C GLY A 99 4.61 2.38 -9.10
N GLY A 100 4.23 3.57 -9.58
CA GLY A 100 3.99 3.81 -11.00
C GLY A 100 2.76 3.09 -11.55
N TRP A 101 1.78 2.74 -10.73
CA TRP A 101 0.67 1.87 -11.09
C TRP A 101 -0.04 2.27 -12.38
N LYS A 102 -0.37 3.52 -12.52
CA LYS A 102 -1.00 4.05 -13.73
C LYS A 102 0.02 4.13 -14.87
N GLY A 103 0.02 3.13 -15.74
CA GLY A 103 0.95 3.03 -16.85
C GLY A 103 2.30 2.37 -16.50
N ARG A 104 2.40 1.70 -15.34
CA ARG A 104 3.58 0.95 -14.93
C ARG A 104 4.08 0.01 -16.01
N ASN A 105 5.40 -0.01 -16.19
CA ASN A 105 6.11 -0.92 -17.09
C ASN A 105 7.52 -1.20 -16.52
N GLU A 106 8.37 -1.88 -17.28
CA GLU A 106 9.73 -2.24 -16.86
C GLU A 106 10.61 -1.06 -16.42
N LYS A 107 10.27 0.18 -16.79
CA LYS A 107 11.04 1.38 -16.41
C LYS A 107 10.78 1.82 -14.96
N ASP A 108 9.68 1.35 -14.36
CA ASP A 108 9.34 1.62 -12.97
C ASP A 108 9.99 0.59 -12.02
N GLY A 109 10.73 -0.36 -12.55
CA GLY A 109 11.43 -1.41 -11.85
C GLY A 109 11.15 -2.80 -12.43
N PRO A 110 11.93 -3.80 -12.05
CA PRO A 110 11.75 -5.16 -12.54
C PRO A 110 10.43 -5.77 -12.04
N TYR A 111 9.87 -6.69 -12.83
CA TYR A 111 8.80 -7.55 -12.34
C TYR A 111 9.40 -8.59 -11.39
N VAL A 112 8.85 -8.68 -10.18
CA VAL A 112 9.39 -9.54 -9.13
C VAL A 112 8.45 -10.72 -8.89
N TYR A 113 8.98 -11.93 -9.05
CA TYR A 113 8.22 -13.14 -8.82
C TYR A 113 9.09 -14.28 -8.29
N TRP A 114 8.43 -15.28 -7.74
CA TRP A 114 9.09 -16.47 -7.23
C TRP A 114 9.06 -17.58 -8.28
N LYS A 115 10.23 -18.09 -8.64
CA LYS A 115 10.37 -19.21 -9.57
C LYS A 115 11.45 -20.16 -9.11
N GLU A 116 11.16 -21.44 -9.08
CA GLU A 116 12.12 -22.51 -8.78
C GLU A 116 12.95 -22.26 -7.51
N GLY A 117 12.28 -21.85 -6.45
CA GLY A 117 12.92 -21.66 -5.15
C GLY A 117 13.65 -20.33 -4.95
N LYS A 118 13.58 -19.40 -5.88
CA LYS A 118 14.27 -18.11 -5.80
C LYS A 118 13.41 -16.93 -6.27
N ILE A 119 13.78 -15.74 -5.83
CA ILE A 119 13.24 -14.48 -6.36
C ILE A 119 13.86 -14.21 -7.72
N VAL A 120 13.03 -13.98 -8.71
CA VAL A 120 13.43 -13.52 -10.06
C VAL A 120 13.06 -12.04 -10.20
N ARG A 121 14.00 -11.26 -10.74
CA ARG A 121 13.80 -9.88 -11.15
C ARG A 121 13.87 -9.84 -12.67
N ASP A 122 12.73 -9.61 -13.30
CA ASP A 122 12.57 -9.66 -14.76
C ASP A 122 12.45 -8.23 -15.30
N GLU A 123 13.44 -7.82 -16.08
CA GLU A 123 13.54 -6.48 -16.71
C GLU A 123 12.99 -6.48 -18.14
N SER A 124 12.34 -7.56 -18.58
CA SER A 124 11.78 -7.63 -19.92
C SER A 124 10.70 -6.58 -20.14
N LYS A 125 10.63 -6.08 -21.38
CA LYS A 125 9.63 -5.08 -21.76
C LYS A 125 8.22 -5.62 -21.62
N GLY A 126 7.36 -4.83 -20.99
CA GLY A 126 5.96 -5.18 -20.84
C GLY A 126 5.17 -4.14 -20.04
N ARG A 127 3.88 -4.36 -19.92
CA ARG A 127 3.05 -3.59 -19.00
C ARG A 127 3.06 -4.26 -17.64
N GLY A 128 3.04 -3.47 -16.57
CA GLY A 128 2.91 -3.97 -15.21
C GLY A 128 1.47 -3.95 -14.71
N GLY A 129 1.27 -4.69 -13.62
CA GLY A 129 0.12 -4.66 -12.76
C GLY A 129 -1.23 -4.96 -13.43
N SER A 130 -1.68 -6.19 -13.34
CA SER A 130 -3.00 -6.59 -13.84
C SER A 130 -3.60 -7.67 -12.96
N HIS A 131 -4.90 -7.72 -12.91
CA HIS A 131 -5.64 -8.85 -12.33
C HIS A 131 -6.70 -9.35 -13.31
N GLY A 132 -7.04 -10.62 -13.21
CA GLY A 132 -8.18 -11.20 -13.88
C GLY A 132 -9.47 -11.03 -13.07
N ARG A 133 -10.45 -11.90 -13.35
CA ARG A 133 -11.65 -11.99 -12.50
C ARG A 133 -11.27 -12.45 -11.08
N PRO A 134 -11.99 -12.03 -10.03
CA PRO A 134 -11.79 -12.56 -8.69
C PRO A 134 -11.91 -14.09 -8.65
N LEU A 135 -10.97 -14.73 -8.00
CA LEU A 135 -10.89 -16.20 -7.88
C LEU A 135 -10.40 -16.60 -6.50
N GLU A 136 -10.60 -17.85 -6.15
CA GLU A 136 -9.97 -18.44 -4.97
C GLU A 136 -8.51 -18.78 -5.27
N TYR A 137 -7.62 -18.48 -4.33
CA TYR A 137 -6.23 -18.88 -4.41
C TYR A 137 -5.63 -19.12 -3.02
N LYS A 138 -4.62 -19.98 -2.99
CA LYS A 138 -3.88 -20.28 -1.77
C LYS A 138 -2.73 -19.29 -1.58
N VAL A 139 -2.67 -18.71 -0.40
CA VAL A 139 -1.51 -17.95 0.06
C VAL A 139 -0.58 -18.85 0.84
N VAL A 140 0.71 -18.84 0.51
CA VAL A 140 1.75 -19.61 1.20
C VAL A 140 2.73 -18.65 1.86
N VAL A 141 2.85 -18.73 3.18
CA VAL A 141 3.80 -17.94 3.97
C VAL A 141 5.21 -18.51 3.76
N ARG A 142 6.06 -17.77 3.06
CA ARG A 142 7.44 -18.20 2.73
C ARG A 142 8.41 -18.00 3.90
N GLU A 143 8.34 -16.84 4.53
CA GLU A 143 9.23 -16.49 5.66
C GLU A 143 8.40 -16.43 6.96
N LYS A 144 8.41 -17.54 7.68
CA LYS A 144 7.62 -17.70 8.92
C LYS A 144 8.19 -16.97 10.13
N LYS A 145 9.48 -16.62 10.09
CA LYS A 145 10.17 -15.94 11.19
C LYS A 145 10.10 -14.43 11.10
N HIS A 146 9.65 -13.90 9.94
CA HIS A 146 9.52 -12.46 9.75
C HIS A 146 8.46 -11.88 10.71
N PRO A 147 8.68 -10.73 11.35
CA PRO A 147 7.75 -10.14 12.31
C PRO A 147 6.31 -10.02 11.79
N ILE A 148 6.12 -9.69 10.52
CA ILE A 148 4.79 -9.52 9.89
C ILE A 148 4.06 -10.86 9.72
N THR A 149 4.79 -11.93 9.42
CA THR A 149 4.18 -13.23 9.10
C THR A 149 4.19 -14.20 10.26
N ARG A 150 4.90 -13.85 11.33
CA ARG A 150 4.98 -14.67 12.55
C ARG A 150 3.58 -14.82 13.18
N GLY A 151 3.16 -16.06 13.36
CA GLY A 151 1.84 -16.38 13.91
C GLY A 151 0.75 -16.57 12.86
N LEU A 152 1.02 -16.29 11.59
CA LEU A 152 0.10 -16.65 10.51
C LEU A 152 0.15 -18.15 10.23
N PRO A 153 -0.97 -18.75 9.78
CA PRO A 153 -0.97 -20.10 9.22
C PRO A 153 0.06 -20.20 8.08
N THR A 154 0.67 -21.38 7.93
CA THR A 154 1.62 -21.62 6.82
C THR A 154 0.98 -21.43 5.45
N GLU A 155 -0.29 -21.81 5.37
CA GLU A 155 -1.12 -21.66 4.16
C GLU A 155 -2.52 -21.24 4.58
N PHE A 156 -3.15 -20.40 3.77
CA PHE A 156 -4.57 -20.07 3.93
C PHE A 156 -5.20 -19.73 2.58
N LEU A 157 -6.52 -19.87 2.52
CA LEU A 157 -7.30 -19.61 1.32
C LEU A 157 -7.78 -18.17 1.29
N MET A 158 -7.55 -17.50 0.18
CA MET A 158 -8.22 -16.24 -0.17
C MET A 158 -9.43 -16.56 -1.04
N VAL A 159 -10.59 -16.07 -0.64
CA VAL A 159 -11.86 -16.38 -1.29
C VAL A 159 -12.31 -15.24 -2.17
N LYS A 160 -12.42 -15.50 -3.48
CA LYS A 160 -12.89 -14.55 -4.50
C LYS A 160 -12.22 -13.17 -4.42
N GLU A 161 -10.90 -13.17 -4.42
CA GLU A 161 -10.13 -11.95 -4.37
C GLU A 161 -9.34 -11.74 -5.67
N GLU A 162 -8.89 -10.50 -5.90
CA GLU A 162 -8.10 -10.15 -7.06
C GLU A 162 -6.65 -10.62 -6.88
N LEU A 163 -6.21 -11.51 -7.76
CA LEU A 163 -4.82 -11.92 -7.84
C LEU A 163 -4.12 -11.13 -8.93
N TYR A 164 -3.19 -10.29 -8.51
CA TYR A 164 -2.40 -9.46 -9.40
C TYR A 164 -1.17 -10.18 -9.94
N ASP A 165 -0.80 -9.88 -11.17
CA ASP A 165 0.41 -10.35 -11.82
C ASP A 165 1.30 -9.18 -12.28
N ARG A 166 2.55 -9.46 -12.61
CA ARG A 166 3.54 -8.50 -13.12
C ARG A 166 3.75 -7.30 -12.21
N LEU A 167 3.93 -7.58 -10.95
CA LEU A 167 4.23 -6.60 -9.91
C LEU A 167 5.72 -6.42 -9.70
#